data_8b8471fe47773237cd2861e9231eb101
#
_entry.id   8b8471fe47773237cd2861e9231eb101
#
_cell.length_a   1.000
_cell.length_b   1.000
_cell.length_c   1.000
_cell.angle_alpha   90.00
_cell.angle_beta   90.00
_cell.angle_gamma   90.00
#
_symmetry.space_group_name_H-M   'P 1'
#
loop_
_entity.id
_entity.type
_entity.pdbx_description
1 polymer ?
#
loop_
_entity_poly.entity_id
_entity_poly.type
_entity_poly.pdbx_seq_one_letter_code
_entity_poly.pdbx_strand_id
1 'polypeptide(L)'
;MRISKNSVPLIPLKDFGSSPFLEHGIFIEAFADCVIVRHKRMKVHRHDYVELFSLQGYGSVLIDFENYSLSGKSLIAIGPGRVHAWHVKKLTGLYIAFTQEFFDGTRPPPSALFDYPFIFGGEVSPVVRLKPKQGEQAQNLFQEISHEFQKHENLAVEMIHHQLRLLMVHLARLYAATSPAPFAAIGLVRRFRQAVERSFSASTSVRDYAKMLGVTTSHLSESLRLETGLTAGELIRARLLLEAKRLLLHSELTIAEIGYELGFDDPSYFSRFIRREIETSPVELRHRIREKYRKFMQ
;
A
#
# COMPACT_ATOMS: atom_id res chain seq x y z
N MET A 1 -1.82 26.93 -1.82
CA MET A 1 -0.58 26.13 -1.77
C MET A 1 -0.18 25.78 -3.21
N ARG A 2 0.93 26.34 -3.75
CA ARG A 2 1.37 26.05 -5.13
C ARG A 2 1.96 24.64 -5.15
N ILE A 3 1.26 23.70 -5.77
CA ILE A 3 1.81 22.36 -6.03
C ILE A 3 2.98 22.56 -7.01
N SER A 4 4.19 22.23 -6.58
CA SER A 4 5.37 22.27 -7.44
C SER A 4 5.20 21.34 -8.64
N LYS A 5 5.65 21.74 -9.82
CA LYS A 5 5.53 20.97 -11.09
C LYS A 5 6.18 19.57 -11.05
N ASN A 6 6.94 19.26 -10.01
CA ASN A 6 7.71 18.02 -9.88
C ASN A 6 7.22 17.08 -8.77
N SER A 7 6.23 17.47 -7.95
CA SER A 7 5.71 16.59 -6.91
C SER A 7 4.77 15.53 -7.49
N VAL A 8 4.85 14.30 -6.98
CA VAL A 8 3.90 13.24 -7.31
C VAL A 8 2.54 13.59 -6.68
N PRO A 9 1.47 13.77 -7.48
CA PRO A 9 0.19 14.20 -6.97
C PRO A 9 -0.41 13.17 -6.01
N LEU A 10 -1.00 13.64 -4.93
CA LEU A 10 -1.94 12.91 -4.10
C LEU A 10 -3.34 13.12 -4.69
N ILE A 11 -4.02 12.05 -5.03
CA ILE A 11 -5.39 12.10 -5.56
C ILE A 11 -6.32 11.55 -4.49
N PRO A 12 -7.11 12.39 -3.81
CA PRO A 12 -8.05 11.94 -2.80
C PRO A 12 -9.27 11.26 -3.43
N LEU A 13 -9.89 10.33 -2.70
CA LEU A 13 -11.04 9.56 -3.20
C LEU A 13 -12.21 10.45 -3.62
N LYS A 14 -12.45 11.56 -2.93
CA LYS A 14 -13.50 12.53 -3.24
C LYS A 14 -13.40 13.17 -4.63
N ASP A 15 -12.24 13.10 -5.29
CA ASP A 15 -12.04 13.67 -6.63
C ASP A 15 -12.55 12.75 -7.76
N PHE A 16 -13.14 11.59 -7.43
CA PHE A 16 -13.65 10.61 -8.41
C PHE A 16 -15.06 10.90 -8.95
N GLY A 17 -15.69 11.98 -8.55
CA GLY A 17 -16.99 12.39 -9.08
C GLY A 17 -18.08 12.55 -8.02
N SER A 18 -19.35 12.33 -8.39
CA SER A 18 -20.54 12.60 -7.57
C SER A 18 -21.32 11.35 -7.17
N SER A 19 -20.67 10.20 -6.98
CA SER A 19 -21.37 9.01 -6.49
C SER A 19 -21.79 9.19 -5.02
N PRO A 20 -23.03 8.82 -4.62
CA PRO A 20 -23.46 8.89 -3.23
C PRO A 20 -22.64 8.01 -2.29
N PHE A 21 -21.99 6.98 -2.80
CA PHE A 21 -21.11 6.12 -2.02
C PHE A 21 -19.76 6.77 -1.67
N LEU A 22 -19.36 7.81 -2.39
CA LEU A 22 -18.12 8.55 -2.08
C LEU A 22 -18.17 9.22 -0.71
N GLU A 23 -19.34 9.67 -0.24
CA GLU A 23 -19.52 10.21 1.10
C GLU A 23 -19.26 9.16 2.18
N HIS A 24 -19.49 7.89 1.88
CA HIS A 24 -19.16 6.78 2.76
C HIS A 24 -17.70 6.30 2.64
N GLY A 25 -16.95 6.82 1.67
CA GLY A 25 -15.53 6.47 1.49
C GLY A 25 -15.30 5.21 0.66
N ILE A 26 -16.21 4.88 -0.26
CA ILE A 26 -16.06 3.77 -1.22
C ILE A 26 -16.43 4.19 -2.64
N PHE A 27 -15.69 3.65 -3.61
CA PHE A 27 -15.91 3.85 -5.04
C PHE A 27 -15.59 2.58 -5.83
N ILE A 28 -16.41 2.28 -6.84
CA ILE A 28 -16.26 1.07 -7.65
C ILE A 28 -16.55 1.40 -9.11
N GLU A 29 -15.66 0.96 -9.99
CA GLU A 29 -15.79 1.24 -11.42
C GLU A 29 -15.12 0.15 -12.27
N ALA A 30 -15.52 0.03 -13.54
CA ALA A 30 -14.76 -0.76 -14.51
C ALA A 30 -13.37 -0.10 -14.72
N PHE A 31 -12.31 -0.89 -14.75
CA PHE A 31 -10.94 -0.36 -14.89
C PHE A 31 -10.77 0.48 -16.16
N ALA A 32 -11.42 0.10 -17.26
CA ALA A 32 -11.38 0.85 -18.52
C ALA A 32 -12.01 2.25 -18.40
N ASP A 33 -12.95 2.41 -17.49
CA ASP A 33 -13.69 3.64 -17.24
C ASP A 33 -13.08 4.49 -16.14
N CYS A 34 -12.13 3.94 -15.40
CA CYS A 34 -11.48 4.63 -14.30
C CYS A 34 -10.95 6.00 -14.74
N VAL A 35 -11.20 7.03 -13.92
CA VAL A 35 -10.74 8.42 -14.15
C VAL A 35 -9.24 8.48 -14.44
N ILE A 36 -8.45 7.60 -13.84
CA ILE A 36 -7.02 7.44 -14.06
C ILE A 36 -6.73 7.08 -15.53
N VAL A 37 -7.51 6.16 -16.11
CA VAL A 37 -7.36 5.69 -17.50
C VAL A 37 -7.94 6.71 -18.49
N ARG A 38 -9.16 7.20 -18.24
CA ARG A 38 -9.87 8.16 -19.12
C ARG A 38 -9.12 9.49 -19.30
N HIS A 39 -8.54 10.03 -18.24
CA HIS A 39 -7.87 11.33 -18.28
C HIS A 39 -6.38 11.25 -18.59
N LYS A 40 -5.89 10.10 -19.08
CA LYS A 40 -4.44 9.86 -19.28
C LYS A 40 -3.61 10.17 -18.01
N ARG A 41 -4.24 10.12 -16.84
CA ARG A 41 -3.59 10.28 -15.54
C ARG A 41 -2.87 9.00 -15.10
N MET A 42 -2.41 8.21 -16.06
CA MET A 42 -1.54 7.05 -15.81
C MET A 42 -0.14 7.49 -15.34
N LYS A 43 0.06 8.81 -15.20
CA LYS A 43 1.27 9.38 -14.64
C LYS A 43 1.45 8.94 -13.19
N VAL A 44 2.66 9.00 -12.72
CA VAL A 44 3.04 8.75 -11.33
C VAL A 44 2.12 9.51 -10.38
N HIS A 45 1.45 8.81 -9.50
CA HIS A 45 0.53 9.37 -8.49
C HIS A 45 0.47 8.47 -7.25
N ARG A 46 -0.22 8.94 -6.22
CA ARG A 46 -0.49 8.21 -4.97
C ARG A 46 -1.87 8.61 -4.44
N HIS A 47 -2.41 7.79 -3.56
CA HIS A 47 -3.71 7.98 -2.94
C HIS A 47 -3.61 7.96 -1.42
N ASP A 48 -4.65 8.44 -0.74
CA ASP A 48 -4.84 8.34 0.72
C ASP A 48 -5.79 7.19 1.11
N TYR A 49 -6.16 6.36 0.16
CA TYR A 49 -7.08 5.22 0.27
C TYR A 49 -6.46 3.93 -0.27
N VAL A 50 -7.15 2.82 -0.07
CA VAL A 50 -6.79 1.51 -0.61
C VAL A 50 -7.41 1.30 -1.98
N GLU A 51 -6.66 0.71 -2.89
CA GLU A 51 -7.11 0.29 -4.21
C GLU A 51 -6.96 -1.22 -4.36
N LEU A 52 -8.03 -1.86 -4.81
CA LEU A 52 -8.05 -3.26 -5.19
C LEU A 52 -8.43 -3.38 -6.67
N PHE A 53 -7.69 -4.19 -7.39
CA PHE A 53 -7.97 -4.45 -8.81
C PHE A 53 -8.10 -5.94 -9.05
N SER A 54 -9.15 -6.32 -9.80
CA SER A 54 -9.29 -7.63 -10.44
C SER A 54 -9.20 -7.42 -11.93
N LEU A 55 -8.02 -7.69 -12.51
CA LEU A 55 -7.72 -7.37 -13.91
C LEU A 55 -7.45 -8.62 -14.74
N GLN A 56 -7.76 -8.51 -16.03
CA GLN A 56 -7.41 -9.50 -17.06
C GLN A 56 -6.80 -8.79 -18.27
N GLY A 57 -5.75 -9.38 -18.83
CA GLY A 57 -5.12 -8.87 -20.04
C GLY A 57 -3.60 -8.69 -19.90
N TYR A 58 -3.07 -7.65 -20.54
CA TYR A 58 -1.63 -7.41 -20.65
C TYR A 58 -1.30 -5.94 -20.34
N GLY A 59 -0.22 -5.74 -19.60
CA GLY A 59 0.28 -4.42 -19.25
C GLY A 59 1.39 -4.52 -18.22
N SER A 60 1.66 -3.41 -17.54
CA SER A 60 2.51 -3.39 -16.35
C SER A 60 2.10 -2.26 -15.40
N VAL A 61 2.44 -2.43 -14.15
CA VAL A 61 2.28 -1.42 -13.12
C VAL A 61 3.59 -1.28 -12.36
N LEU A 62 4.04 -0.04 -12.18
CA LEU A 62 5.17 0.31 -11.33
C LEU A 62 4.61 0.73 -9.97
N ILE A 63 4.93 -0.01 -8.91
CA ILE A 63 4.46 0.27 -7.55
C ILE A 63 5.68 0.36 -6.64
N ASP A 64 5.84 1.47 -5.92
CA ASP A 64 6.95 1.72 -4.97
C ASP A 64 8.31 1.27 -5.51
N PHE A 65 8.67 1.62 -6.70
CA PHE A 65 10.01 1.33 -7.31
C PHE A 65 10.15 -0.05 -7.98
N GLU A 66 9.16 -0.94 -7.86
CA GLU A 66 9.18 -2.25 -8.50
C GLU A 66 8.20 -2.31 -9.67
N ASN A 67 8.65 -2.88 -10.80
CA ASN A 67 7.83 -3.04 -12.00
C ASN A 67 7.24 -4.44 -12.06
N TYR A 68 5.91 -4.52 -12.10
CA TYR A 68 5.13 -5.75 -12.16
C TYR A 68 4.51 -5.89 -13.55
N SER A 69 4.96 -6.89 -14.31
CA SER A 69 4.34 -7.24 -15.59
C SER A 69 3.02 -7.98 -15.34
N LEU A 70 1.97 -7.57 -16.02
CA LEU A 70 0.64 -8.16 -15.94
C LEU A 70 0.38 -9.01 -17.19
N SER A 71 -0.06 -10.25 -16.98
CA SER A 71 -0.45 -11.19 -18.03
C SER A 71 -1.53 -12.13 -17.51
N GLY A 72 -2.62 -12.28 -18.27
CA GLY A 72 -3.77 -13.08 -17.84
C GLY A 72 -4.55 -12.41 -16.70
N LYS A 73 -5.08 -13.24 -15.78
CA LYS A 73 -5.84 -12.75 -14.61
C LYS A 73 -4.90 -12.39 -13.46
N SER A 74 -5.06 -11.21 -12.92
CA SER A 74 -4.23 -10.68 -11.82
C SER A 74 -5.08 -9.95 -10.80
N LEU A 75 -4.75 -10.12 -9.52
CA LEU A 75 -5.26 -9.31 -8.41
C LEU A 75 -4.14 -8.38 -7.95
N ILE A 76 -4.49 -7.12 -7.68
CA ILE A 76 -3.53 -6.10 -7.27
C ILE A 76 -4.12 -5.35 -6.10
N ALA A 77 -3.28 -5.07 -5.10
CA ALA A 77 -3.64 -4.26 -3.94
C ALA A 77 -2.61 -3.15 -3.74
N ILE A 78 -3.07 -1.91 -3.71
CA ILE A 78 -2.24 -0.72 -3.51
C ILE A 78 -2.80 0.03 -2.31
N GLY A 79 -1.99 0.15 -1.26
CA GLY A 79 -2.39 0.85 -0.05
C GLY A 79 -2.11 2.34 -0.08
N PRO A 80 -2.58 3.06 0.95
CA PRO A 80 -2.37 4.50 1.07
C PRO A 80 -0.90 4.90 0.98
N GLY A 81 -0.63 6.03 0.32
CA GLY A 81 0.70 6.61 0.16
C GLY A 81 1.62 5.87 -0.82
N ARG A 82 1.24 4.70 -1.32
CA ARG A 82 2.05 3.96 -2.31
C ARG A 82 2.05 4.68 -3.64
N VAL A 83 3.25 4.94 -4.14
CA VAL A 83 3.43 5.62 -5.42
C VAL A 83 3.36 4.60 -6.55
N HIS A 84 2.51 4.86 -7.53
CA HIS A 84 2.36 3.95 -8.65
C HIS A 84 2.12 4.65 -9.99
N ALA A 85 2.33 3.90 -11.07
CA ALA A 85 2.08 4.31 -12.45
C ALA A 85 1.73 3.10 -13.30
N TRP A 86 0.89 3.29 -14.32
CA TRP A 86 0.39 2.22 -15.16
C TRP A 86 0.86 2.35 -16.60
N HIS A 87 1.24 1.22 -17.19
CA HIS A 87 1.40 1.06 -18.63
C HIS A 87 0.34 0.08 -19.13
N VAL A 88 -0.79 0.61 -19.56
CA VAL A 88 -1.93 -0.19 -20.03
C VAL A 88 -1.77 -0.48 -21.52
N LYS A 89 -1.71 -1.77 -21.87
CA LYS A 89 -1.78 -2.24 -23.26
C LYS A 89 -3.17 -2.75 -23.59
N LYS A 90 -3.63 -3.75 -22.86
CA LYS A 90 -4.96 -4.36 -23.00
C LYS A 90 -5.35 -4.93 -21.64
N LEU A 91 -5.89 -4.11 -20.78
CA LEU A 91 -6.35 -4.48 -19.43
C LEU A 91 -7.83 -4.16 -19.30
N THR A 92 -8.59 -5.11 -18.77
CA THR A 92 -10.00 -4.97 -18.41
C THR A 92 -10.21 -5.54 -17.02
N GLY A 93 -11.30 -5.18 -16.36
CA GLY A 93 -11.65 -5.70 -15.05
C GLY A 93 -12.32 -4.67 -14.16
N LEU A 94 -12.28 -4.88 -12.87
CA LEU A 94 -12.92 -4.06 -11.86
C LEU A 94 -11.87 -3.40 -10.95
N TYR A 95 -12.20 -2.21 -10.51
CA TYR A 95 -11.47 -1.38 -9.57
C TYR A 95 -12.37 -1.03 -8.39
N ILE A 96 -11.87 -1.25 -7.18
CA ILE A 96 -12.52 -0.89 -5.93
C ILE A 96 -11.55 0.02 -5.16
N ALA A 97 -11.99 1.21 -4.80
CA ALA A 97 -11.28 2.15 -3.95
C ALA A 97 -12.04 2.37 -2.66
N PHE A 98 -11.36 2.35 -1.51
CA PHE A 98 -12.02 2.59 -0.22
C PHE A 98 -11.07 3.20 0.81
N THR A 99 -11.64 4.02 1.68
CA THR A 99 -10.89 4.62 2.78
C THR A 99 -10.73 3.64 3.94
N GLN A 100 -9.77 3.94 4.82
CA GLN A 100 -9.59 3.16 6.04
C GLN A 100 -10.84 3.22 6.93
N GLU A 101 -11.46 4.38 7.03
CA GLU A 101 -12.66 4.61 7.83
C GLU A 101 -13.82 3.74 7.34
N PHE A 102 -14.03 3.65 6.03
CA PHE A 102 -15.04 2.76 5.46
C PHE A 102 -14.76 1.30 5.83
N PHE A 103 -13.53 0.86 5.69
CA PHE A 103 -13.16 -0.54 5.98
C PHE A 103 -13.30 -0.88 7.47
N ASP A 104 -12.90 0.02 8.36
CA ASP A 104 -12.97 -0.20 9.80
C ASP A 104 -14.40 -0.12 10.34
N GLY A 105 -15.26 0.70 9.73
CA GLY A 105 -16.62 0.95 10.20
C GLY A 105 -16.62 1.49 11.63
N THR A 106 -17.42 0.89 12.49
CA THR A 106 -17.52 1.27 13.92
C THR A 106 -16.42 0.64 14.81
N ARG A 107 -15.48 -0.12 14.23
CA ARG A 107 -14.42 -0.77 14.99
C ARG A 107 -13.43 0.26 15.55
N PRO A 108 -13.16 0.25 16.87
CA PRO A 108 -12.14 1.11 17.42
C PRO A 108 -10.73 0.75 16.93
N PRO A 109 -9.80 1.71 16.92
CA PRO A 109 -8.40 1.42 16.57
C PRO A 109 -7.81 0.27 17.41
N PRO A 110 -6.91 -0.54 16.85
CA PRO A 110 -6.21 -0.39 15.57
C PRO A 110 -7.03 -0.77 14.36
N SER A 111 -6.80 -0.07 13.23
CA SER A 111 -7.40 -0.40 11.95
C SER A 111 -7.22 -1.88 11.60
N ALA A 112 -8.30 -2.50 11.12
CA ALA A 112 -8.26 -3.86 10.63
C ALA A 112 -7.41 -4.02 9.35
N LEU A 113 -7.13 -2.93 8.63
CA LEU A 113 -6.26 -2.96 7.43
C LEU A 113 -4.84 -3.44 7.74
N PHE A 114 -4.34 -3.19 8.96
CA PHE A 114 -3.01 -3.68 9.35
C PHE A 114 -2.91 -5.20 9.46
N ASP A 115 -4.03 -5.90 9.39
CA ASP A 115 -4.07 -7.35 9.32
C ASP A 115 -3.72 -7.89 7.92
N TYR A 116 -3.62 -7.01 6.94
CA TYR A 116 -3.40 -7.33 5.53
C TYR A 116 -2.05 -6.77 5.03
N PRO A 117 -0.94 -7.50 5.21
CA PRO A 117 0.41 -6.98 4.91
C PRO A 117 0.61 -6.59 3.45
N PHE A 118 -0.13 -7.17 2.51
CA PHE A 118 -0.04 -6.84 1.09
C PHE A 118 -0.51 -5.41 0.76
N ILE A 119 -1.25 -4.74 1.66
CA ILE A 119 -1.69 -3.36 1.48
C ILE A 119 -0.52 -2.38 1.60
N PHE A 120 0.33 -2.55 2.61
CA PHE A 120 1.33 -1.54 2.98
C PHE A 120 2.66 -1.66 2.24
N GLY A 121 2.90 -2.77 1.54
CA GLY A 121 4.14 -3.04 0.82
C GLY A 121 5.19 -3.75 1.68
N GLY A 122 6.42 -3.77 1.21
CA GLY A 122 7.53 -4.47 1.88
C GLY A 122 7.70 -5.89 1.36
N GLU A 123 7.57 -6.90 2.23
CA GLU A 123 7.90 -8.29 1.93
C GLU A 123 6.88 -9.00 1.02
N VAL A 124 5.66 -8.47 0.91
CA VAL A 124 4.59 -9.08 0.11
C VAL A 124 4.43 -8.37 -1.21
N SER A 125 4.49 -9.14 -2.31
CA SER A 125 4.18 -8.59 -3.64
C SER A 125 2.76 -8.02 -3.66
N PRO A 126 2.53 -6.80 -4.16
CA PRO A 126 1.19 -6.25 -4.31
C PRO A 126 0.39 -6.91 -5.44
N VAL A 127 1.02 -7.75 -6.25
CA VAL A 127 0.43 -8.40 -7.43
C VAL A 127 0.43 -9.90 -7.26
N VAL A 128 -0.74 -10.52 -7.39
CA VAL A 128 -0.92 -11.99 -7.47
C VAL A 128 -1.45 -12.36 -8.85
N ARG A 129 -0.71 -13.19 -9.58
CA ARG A 129 -1.18 -13.82 -10.82
C ARG A 129 -2.02 -15.04 -10.48
N LEU A 130 -3.21 -15.12 -11.05
CA LEU A 130 -4.14 -16.22 -10.79
C LEU A 130 -3.95 -17.33 -11.82
N LYS A 131 -3.81 -18.57 -11.33
CA LYS A 131 -3.93 -19.78 -12.16
C LYS A 131 -5.41 -20.00 -12.54
N PRO A 132 -5.69 -20.78 -13.61
CA PRO A 132 -7.07 -21.20 -13.92
C PRO A 132 -7.76 -21.76 -12.68
N LYS A 133 -8.99 -21.40 -12.43
CA LYS A 133 -9.81 -21.70 -11.24
C LYS A 133 -9.31 -21.15 -9.90
N GLN A 134 -8.11 -20.57 -9.85
CA GLN A 134 -7.63 -19.90 -8.65
C GLN A 134 -8.28 -18.50 -8.54
N GLY A 135 -8.73 -18.16 -7.35
CA GLY A 135 -9.27 -16.83 -7.08
C GLY A 135 -10.69 -16.59 -7.62
N GLU A 136 -11.41 -17.62 -8.10
CA GLU A 136 -12.79 -17.48 -8.58
C GLU A 136 -13.70 -16.84 -7.51
N GLN A 137 -13.57 -17.24 -6.25
CA GLN A 137 -14.33 -16.65 -5.15
C GLN A 137 -14.03 -15.15 -4.97
N ALA A 138 -12.77 -14.75 -5.06
CA ALA A 138 -12.41 -13.33 -4.98
C ALA A 138 -12.96 -12.57 -6.19
N GLN A 139 -12.88 -13.12 -7.40
CA GLN A 139 -13.43 -12.49 -8.61
C GLN A 139 -14.95 -12.34 -8.55
N ASN A 140 -15.67 -13.36 -8.05
CA ASN A 140 -17.11 -13.29 -7.85
C ASN A 140 -17.49 -12.19 -6.86
N LEU A 141 -16.75 -12.06 -5.76
CA LEU A 141 -16.96 -10.98 -4.79
C LEU A 141 -16.73 -9.58 -5.40
N PHE A 142 -15.73 -9.41 -6.27
CA PHE A 142 -15.58 -8.15 -7.01
C PHE A 142 -16.84 -7.82 -7.84
N GLN A 143 -17.43 -8.83 -8.49
CA GLN A 143 -18.64 -8.65 -9.30
C GLN A 143 -19.86 -8.37 -8.42
N GLU A 144 -20.05 -9.11 -7.33
CA GLU A 144 -21.14 -8.91 -6.37
C GLU A 144 -21.10 -7.51 -5.76
N ILE A 145 -19.92 -7.05 -5.32
CA ILE A 145 -19.72 -5.70 -4.77
C ILE A 145 -20.05 -4.65 -5.85
N SER A 146 -19.58 -4.85 -7.08
CA SER A 146 -19.86 -3.93 -8.20
C SER A 146 -21.35 -3.86 -8.53
N HIS A 147 -22.02 -5.00 -8.49
CA HIS A 147 -23.45 -5.07 -8.75
C HIS A 147 -24.28 -4.37 -7.65
N GLU A 148 -23.90 -4.58 -6.38
CA GLU A 148 -24.54 -3.91 -5.25
C GLU A 148 -24.34 -2.39 -5.30
N PHE A 149 -23.13 -1.96 -5.66
CA PHE A 149 -22.80 -0.55 -5.85
C PHE A 149 -23.65 0.12 -6.95
N GLN A 150 -24.04 -0.62 -8.01
CA GLN A 150 -24.84 -0.09 -9.11
C GLN A 150 -26.33 -0.03 -8.80
N LYS A 151 -26.84 -0.93 -7.97
CA LYS A 151 -28.28 -1.02 -7.66
C LYS A 151 -28.78 0.08 -6.73
N HIS A 152 -27.94 0.60 -5.84
CA HIS A 152 -28.32 1.60 -4.84
C HIS A 152 -29.50 1.19 -3.94
N GLU A 153 -29.60 -0.10 -3.61
CA GLU A 153 -30.68 -0.63 -2.77
C GLU A 153 -30.51 -0.26 -1.28
N ASN A 154 -31.56 -0.44 -0.48
CA ASN A 154 -31.48 -0.30 0.96
C ASN A 154 -30.38 -1.21 1.53
N LEU A 155 -29.61 -0.69 2.51
CA LEU A 155 -28.49 -1.40 3.14
C LEU A 155 -27.32 -1.74 2.19
N ALA A 156 -27.26 -1.14 0.98
CA ALA A 156 -26.17 -1.39 0.03
C ALA A 156 -24.81 -1.09 0.65
N VAL A 157 -24.66 -0.02 1.44
CA VAL A 157 -23.40 0.35 2.11
C VAL A 157 -22.96 -0.74 3.09
N GLU A 158 -23.89 -1.30 3.88
CA GLU A 158 -23.59 -2.39 4.80
C GLU A 158 -23.24 -3.69 4.05
N MET A 159 -23.99 -4.00 2.99
CA MET A 159 -23.74 -5.17 2.17
C MET A 159 -22.35 -5.10 1.55
N ILE A 160 -22.01 -3.99 0.92
CA ILE A 160 -20.67 -3.73 0.34
C ILE A 160 -19.59 -3.85 1.41
N HIS A 161 -19.81 -3.28 2.59
CA HIS A 161 -18.84 -3.36 3.69
C HIS A 161 -18.54 -4.81 4.10
N HIS A 162 -19.57 -5.66 4.25
CA HIS A 162 -19.37 -7.06 4.61
C HIS A 162 -18.76 -7.88 3.48
N GLN A 163 -19.18 -7.66 2.24
CA GLN A 163 -18.59 -8.31 1.05
C GLN A 163 -17.12 -7.91 0.87
N LEU A 164 -16.77 -6.63 1.10
CA LEU A 164 -15.40 -6.15 1.05
C LEU A 164 -14.53 -6.84 2.11
N ARG A 165 -15.02 -7.00 3.33
CA ARG A 165 -14.32 -7.74 4.38
C ARG A 165 -14.08 -9.19 4.00
N LEU A 166 -15.08 -9.85 3.42
CA LEU A 166 -14.95 -11.21 2.91
C LEU A 166 -13.93 -11.28 1.77
N LEU A 167 -13.98 -10.34 0.83
CA LEU A 167 -12.99 -10.20 -0.25
C LEU A 167 -11.57 -10.09 0.30
N MET A 168 -11.34 -9.23 1.30
CA MET A 168 -10.02 -9.06 1.91
C MET A 168 -9.49 -10.35 2.55
N VAL A 169 -10.34 -11.17 3.16
CA VAL A 169 -9.95 -12.50 3.67
C VAL A 169 -9.55 -13.44 2.53
N HIS A 170 -10.29 -13.45 1.42
CA HIS A 170 -9.94 -14.27 0.24
C HIS A 170 -8.61 -13.80 -0.38
N LEU A 171 -8.43 -12.48 -0.52
CA LEU A 171 -7.15 -11.92 -0.97
C LEU A 171 -6.00 -12.34 -0.05
N ALA A 172 -6.18 -12.23 1.27
CA ALA A 172 -5.16 -12.65 2.23
C ALA A 172 -4.72 -14.12 2.03
N ARG A 173 -5.67 -15.03 1.79
CA ARG A 173 -5.36 -16.45 1.49
C ARG A 173 -4.58 -16.61 0.19
N LEU A 174 -4.93 -15.84 -0.86
CA LEU A 174 -4.24 -15.88 -2.15
C LEU A 174 -2.82 -15.30 -2.03
N TYR A 175 -2.64 -14.18 -1.35
CA TYR A 175 -1.33 -13.59 -1.08
C TYR A 175 -0.46 -14.48 -0.19
N ALA A 176 -1.04 -15.11 0.84
CA ALA A 176 -0.34 -16.04 1.71
C ALA A 176 0.20 -17.28 0.96
N ALA A 177 -0.48 -17.71 -0.11
CA ALA A 177 0.00 -18.81 -0.95
C ALA A 177 1.27 -18.44 -1.75
N THR A 178 1.53 -17.15 -1.97
CA THR A 178 2.73 -16.65 -2.66
C THR A 178 3.84 -16.20 -1.71
N SER A 179 3.49 -15.76 -0.50
CA SER A 179 4.42 -15.30 0.53
C SER A 179 3.86 -15.60 1.93
N PRO A 180 4.06 -16.82 2.44
CA PRO A 180 3.40 -17.30 3.67
C PRO A 180 3.83 -16.57 4.94
N ALA A 181 5.10 -16.25 5.09
CA ALA A 181 5.67 -15.77 6.35
C ALA A 181 4.97 -14.54 6.95
N PRO A 182 4.64 -13.46 6.17
CA PRO A 182 3.95 -12.31 6.74
C PRO A 182 2.53 -12.59 7.24
N PHE A 183 1.87 -13.62 6.72
CA PHE A 183 0.50 -14.00 7.09
C PHE A 183 0.46 -15.04 8.22
N ALA A 184 1.52 -15.80 8.39
CA ALA A 184 1.67 -16.74 9.49
C ALA A 184 1.91 -16.04 10.83
N ALA A 185 2.32 -14.77 10.80
CA ALA A 185 2.57 -13.98 12.00
C ALA A 185 1.29 -13.79 12.82
N ILE A 186 1.24 -14.40 14.00
CA ILE A 186 0.13 -14.34 14.94
C ILE A 186 0.59 -13.61 16.21
N GLY A 187 -0.35 -12.94 16.90
CA GLY A 187 -0.05 -12.40 18.22
C GLY A 187 0.93 -11.22 18.20
N LEU A 188 2.13 -11.39 18.77
CA LEU A 188 3.08 -10.32 19.04
C LEU A 188 3.69 -9.72 17.76
N VAL A 189 4.07 -10.55 16.80
CA VAL A 189 4.68 -10.10 15.53
C VAL A 189 3.71 -9.26 14.71
N ARG A 190 2.45 -9.68 14.64
CA ARG A 190 1.38 -8.89 13.99
C ARG A 190 1.18 -7.55 14.68
N ARG A 191 1.08 -7.53 16.03
CA ARG A 191 0.95 -6.29 16.80
C ARG A 191 2.14 -5.36 16.61
N PHE A 192 3.35 -5.90 16.51
CA PHE A 192 4.55 -5.13 16.25
C PHE A 192 4.52 -4.48 14.86
N ARG A 193 4.18 -5.24 13.81
CA ARG A 193 4.03 -4.69 12.45
C ARG A 193 2.99 -3.57 12.41
N GLN A 194 1.85 -3.76 13.06
CA GLN A 194 0.83 -2.73 13.20
C GLN A 194 1.36 -1.48 13.90
N ALA A 195 2.12 -1.64 14.98
CA ALA A 195 2.70 -0.53 15.73
C ALA A 195 3.72 0.24 14.86
N VAL A 196 4.55 -0.48 14.10
CA VAL A 196 5.53 0.14 13.16
C VAL A 196 4.78 0.92 12.07
N GLU A 197 3.76 0.36 11.43
CA GLU A 197 3.00 1.08 10.39
C GLU A 197 2.35 2.38 10.90
N ARG A 198 1.90 2.40 12.15
CA ARG A 198 1.27 3.59 12.73
C ARG A 198 2.23 4.68 13.13
N SER A 199 3.41 4.31 13.61
CA SER A 199 4.31 5.25 14.29
C SER A 199 5.77 4.99 13.99
N PHE A 200 6.10 4.63 12.73
CA PHE A 200 7.49 4.51 12.33
C PHE A 200 8.17 5.88 12.40
N SER A 201 9.31 5.91 13.07
CA SER A 201 10.16 7.08 13.16
C SER A 201 11.59 6.65 13.49
N ALA A 202 12.58 7.40 13.05
CA ALA A 202 13.98 7.15 13.39
C ALA A 202 14.26 7.32 14.89
N SER A 203 13.46 8.13 15.57
CA SER A 203 13.53 8.35 17.02
C SER A 203 12.87 7.24 17.85
N THR A 204 12.03 6.39 17.25
CA THR A 204 11.35 5.30 17.97
C THR A 204 12.24 4.06 18.02
N SER A 205 12.68 3.70 19.20
CA SER A 205 13.55 2.54 19.42
C SER A 205 12.78 1.22 19.54
N VAL A 206 13.50 0.09 19.41
CA VAL A 206 12.92 -1.25 19.69
C VAL A 206 12.35 -1.34 21.10
N ARG A 207 12.98 -0.64 22.08
CA ARG A 207 12.51 -0.58 23.47
C ARG A 207 11.17 0.13 23.57
N ASP A 208 10.94 1.19 22.80
CA ASP A 208 9.68 1.93 22.80
C ASP A 208 8.55 1.06 22.23
N TYR A 209 8.79 0.34 21.14
CA TYR A 209 7.83 -0.63 20.62
C TYR A 209 7.55 -1.76 21.61
N ALA A 210 8.56 -2.32 22.26
CA ALA A 210 8.38 -3.35 23.27
C ALA A 210 7.49 -2.83 24.44
N LYS A 211 7.73 -1.60 24.90
CA LYS A 211 6.91 -0.93 25.90
C LYS A 211 5.47 -0.72 25.44
N MET A 212 5.24 -0.25 24.21
CA MET A 212 3.90 -0.10 23.62
C MET A 212 3.14 -1.42 23.56
N LEU A 213 3.84 -2.52 23.37
CA LEU A 213 3.27 -3.86 23.23
C LEU A 213 3.13 -4.61 24.57
N GLY A 214 3.65 -4.04 25.67
CA GLY A 214 3.60 -4.64 27.01
C GLY A 214 4.50 -5.88 27.15
N VAL A 215 5.66 -5.88 26.46
CA VAL A 215 6.61 -7.02 26.48
C VAL A 215 8.04 -6.53 26.70
N THR A 216 8.95 -7.46 26.99
CA THR A 216 10.39 -7.14 27.03
C THR A 216 10.99 -7.06 25.63
N THR A 217 12.08 -6.30 25.48
CA THR A 217 12.81 -6.22 24.22
C THR A 217 13.36 -7.58 23.76
N SER A 218 13.78 -8.42 24.70
CA SER A 218 14.28 -9.78 24.41
C SER A 218 13.16 -10.64 23.84
N HIS A 219 12.00 -10.69 24.49
CA HIS A 219 10.85 -11.46 24.03
C HIS A 219 10.35 -10.98 22.65
N LEU A 220 10.29 -9.67 22.44
CA LEU A 220 9.93 -9.10 21.13
C LEU A 220 10.92 -9.53 20.04
N SER A 221 12.23 -9.40 20.30
CA SER A 221 13.28 -9.71 19.33
C SER A 221 13.34 -11.20 19.00
N GLU A 222 13.17 -12.07 19.99
CA GLU A 222 13.12 -13.52 19.80
C GLU A 222 11.90 -13.96 18.98
N SER A 223 10.71 -13.47 19.33
CA SER A 223 9.48 -13.76 18.60
C SER A 223 9.57 -13.31 17.13
N LEU A 224 10.08 -12.12 16.89
CA LEU A 224 10.27 -11.60 15.52
C LEU A 224 11.25 -12.47 14.74
N ARG A 225 12.39 -12.83 15.34
CA ARG A 225 13.41 -13.64 14.68
C ARG A 225 12.92 -15.06 14.36
N LEU A 226 12.14 -15.66 15.26
CA LEU A 226 11.57 -17.00 15.05
C LEU A 226 10.52 -17.01 13.92
N GLU A 227 9.64 -16.00 13.89
CA GLU A 227 8.54 -15.97 12.93
C GLU A 227 8.89 -15.35 11.58
N THR A 228 9.82 -14.40 11.53
CA THR A 228 10.15 -13.63 10.31
C THR A 228 11.57 -13.81 9.81
N GLY A 229 12.45 -14.37 10.61
CA GLY A 229 13.89 -14.42 10.32
C GLY A 229 14.61 -13.08 10.51
N LEU A 230 13.88 -11.99 10.80
CA LEU A 230 14.39 -10.62 10.90
C LEU A 230 14.32 -10.11 12.33
N THR A 231 15.22 -9.19 12.66
CA THR A 231 15.19 -8.46 13.94
C THR A 231 14.20 -7.29 13.88
N ALA A 232 13.73 -6.85 15.04
CA ALA A 232 12.89 -5.64 15.15
C ALA A 232 13.53 -4.41 14.49
N GLY A 233 14.84 -4.22 14.67
CA GLY A 233 15.57 -3.12 14.07
C GLY A 233 15.62 -3.19 12.55
N GLU A 234 15.72 -4.37 11.96
CA GLU A 234 15.67 -4.56 10.50
C GLU A 234 14.29 -4.21 9.94
N LEU A 235 13.22 -4.65 10.58
CA LEU A 235 11.85 -4.34 10.16
C LEU A 235 11.55 -2.83 10.25
N ILE A 236 11.96 -2.16 11.33
CA ILE A 236 11.83 -0.71 11.48
C ILE A 236 12.62 0.03 10.39
N ARG A 237 13.89 -0.35 10.17
CA ARG A 237 14.72 0.26 9.13
C ARG A 237 14.15 0.06 7.74
N ALA A 238 13.66 -1.12 7.41
CA ALA A 238 13.02 -1.40 6.12
C ALA A 238 11.82 -0.48 5.89
N ARG A 239 10.99 -0.27 6.91
CA ARG A 239 9.84 0.64 6.82
C ARG A 239 10.26 2.11 6.66
N LEU A 240 11.23 2.56 7.45
CA LEU A 240 11.82 3.91 7.32
C LEU A 240 12.41 4.15 5.94
N LEU A 241 13.14 3.16 5.42
CA LEU A 241 13.74 3.24 4.10
C LEU A 241 12.71 3.35 2.98
N LEU A 242 11.61 2.59 3.09
CA LEU A 242 10.50 2.66 2.15
C LEU A 242 9.91 4.07 2.12
N GLU A 243 9.64 4.66 3.30
CA GLU A 243 9.10 6.01 3.39
C GLU A 243 10.08 7.07 2.91
N ALA A 244 11.37 6.93 3.25
CA ALA A 244 12.43 7.79 2.74
C ALA A 244 12.46 7.80 1.20
N LYS A 245 12.37 6.63 0.56
CA LYS A 245 12.30 6.52 -0.91
C LYS A 245 11.05 7.21 -1.47
N ARG A 246 9.89 7.06 -0.82
CA ARG A 246 8.64 7.73 -1.21
C ARG A 246 8.78 9.24 -1.12
N LEU A 247 9.26 9.78 0.01
CA LEU A 247 9.48 11.22 0.18
C LEU A 247 10.49 11.77 -0.82
N LEU A 248 11.59 11.06 -1.09
CA LEU A 248 12.58 11.44 -2.10
C LEU A 248 11.97 11.50 -3.51
N LEU A 249 11.01 10.64 -3.81
CA LEU A 249 10.31 10.62 -5.10
C LEU A 249 9.29 11.76 -5.21
N HIS A 250 8.36 11.84 -4.25
CA HIS A 250 7.12 12.61 -4.41
C HIS A 250 7.14 14.00 -3.76
N SER A 251 8.11 14.32 -2.90
CA SER A 251 8.18 15.63 -2.25
C SER A 251 9.25 16.52 -2.84
N GLU A 252 9.05 17.83 -2.67
CA GLU A 252 10.07 18.86 -2.97
C GLU A 252 10.90 19.22 -1.72
N LEU A 253 10.70 18.51 -0.62
CA LEU A 253 11.48 18.68 0.59
C LEU A 253 12.99 18.50 0.31
N THR A 254 13.80 19.30 0.94
CA THR A 254 15.24 19.12 0.96
C THR A 254 15.62 17.81 1.63
N ILE A 255 16.84 17.34 1.45
CA ILE A 255 17.32 16.12 2.12
C ILE A 255 17.26 16.27 3.65
N ALA A 256 17.55 17.47 4.14
CA ALA A 256 17.46 17.78 5.57
C ALA A 256 16.03 17.70 6.10
N GLU A 257 15.09 18.32 5.40
CA GLU A 257 13.66 18.28 5.78
C GLU A 257 13.10 16.88 5.76
N ILE A 258 13.47 16.03 4.78
CA ILE A 258 13.09 14.61 4.78
C ILE A 258 13.66 13.88 6.01
N GLY A 259 14.90 14.17 6.38
CA GLY A 259 15.47 13.61 7.60
C GLY A 259 14.64 13.95 8.84
N TYR A 260 14.30 15.22 9.02
CA TYR A 260 13.45 15.68 10.13
C TYR A 260 12.05 15.07 10.09
N GLU A 261 11.42 15.01 8.93
CA GLU A 261 10.08 14.38 8.75
C GLU A 261 10.08 12.91 9.17
N LEU A 262 11.18 12.20 8.93
CA LEU A 262 11.35 10.81 9.33
C LEU A 262 11.80 10.64 10.78
N GLY A 263 11.95 11.73 11.54
CA GLY A 263 12.34 11.71 12.95
C GLY A 263 13.83 11.56 13.22
N PHE A 264 14.69 11.93 12.27
CA PHE A 264 16.12 12.05 12.53
C PHE A 264 16.43 13.42 13.15
N ASP A 265 17.15 13.43 14.25
CA ASP A 265 17.54 14.67 14.94
C ASP A 265 18.57 15.50 14.15
N ASP A 266 19.36 14.86 13.28
CA ASP A 266 20.38 15.48 12.43
C ASP A 266 20.32 14.91 11.01
N PRO A 267 20.24 15.75 9.97
CA PRO A 267 20.26 15.34 8.57
C PRO A 267 21.47 14.50 8.17
N SER A 268 22.60 14.64 8.87
CA SER A 268 23.79 13.83 8.63
C SER A 268 23.55 12.37 9.01
N TYR A 269 22.75 12.10 10.06
CA TYR A 269 22.35 10.73 10.42
C TYR A 269 21.43 10.12 9.38
N PHE A 270 20.48 10.90 8.84
CA PHE A 270 19.66 10.45 7.71
C PHE A 270 20.52 10.09 6.49
N SER A 271 21.48 10.95 6.14
CA SER A 271 22.36 10.68 4.99
C SER A 271 23.22 9.42 5.20
N ARG A 272 23.73 9.20 6.42
CA ARG A 272 24.46 7.97 6.80
C ARG A 272 23.54 6.74 6.77
N PHE A 273 22.30 6.87 7.24
CA PHE A 273 21.30 5.83 7.17
C PHE A 273 21.08 5.38 5.72
N ILE A 274 20.80 6.30 4.80
CA ILE A 274 20.58 5.97 3.38
C ILE A 274 21.81 5.30 2.77
N ARG A 275 23.03 5.83 3.05
CA ARG A 275 24.26 5.22 2.52
C ARG A 275 24.49 3.80 3.04
N ARG A 276 24.18 3.53 4.29
CA ARG A 276 24.32 2.20 4.88
C ARG A 276 23.34 1.19 4.27
N GLU A 277 22.09 1.61 4.02
CA GLU A 277 21.02 0.71 3.55
C GLU A 277 21.06 0.47 2.01
N ILE A 278 21.61 1.43 1.23
CA ILE A 278 21.52 1.39 -0.25
C ILE A 278 22.87 1.73 -0.94
N GLU A 279 23.93 1.95 -0.21
CA GLU A 279 25.28 2.26 -0.74
C GLU A 279 25.33 3.48 -1.68
N THR A 280 24.39 4.44 -1.51
CA THR A 280 24.34 5.66 -2.33
C THR A 280 23.92 6.87 -1.49
N SER A 281 24.17 8.09 -2.00
CA SER A 281 23.74 9.30 -1.32
C SER A 281 22.22 9.53 -1.50
N PRO A 282 21.54 10.23 -0.55
CA PRO A 282 20.12 10.58 -0.71
C PRO A 282 19.84 11.40 -1.98
N VAL A 283 20.73 12.28 -2.39
CA VAL A 283 20.60 13.10 -3.60
C VAL A 283 20.65 12.23 -4.85
N GLU A 284 21.62 11.34 -4.92
CA GLU A 284 21.77 10.41 -6.04
C GLU A 284 20.61 9.41 -6.08
N LEU A 285 20.16 8.91 -4.92
CA LEU A 285 18.99 8.06 -4.82
C LEU A 285 17.74 8.79 -5.36
N ARG A 286 17.51 10.05 -4.98
CA ARG A 286 16.43 10.89 -5.50
C ARG A 286 16.47 10.97 -7.03
N HIS A 287 17.62 11.27 -7.59
CA HIS A 287 17.80 11.36 -9.03
C HIS A 287 17.46 10.02 -9.72
N ARG A 288 18.04 8.93 -9.23
CA ARG A 288 17.87 7.58 -9.78
C ARG A 288 16.42 7.10 -9.77
N ILE A 289 15.70 7.30 -8.65
CA ILE A 289 14.29 6.89 -8.56
C ILE A 289 13.38 7.76 -9.41
N ARG A 290 13.60 9.08 -9.47
CA ARG A 290 12.84 9.99 -10.35
C ARG A 290 13.07 9.67 -11.82
N GLU A 291 14.29 9.31 -12.20
CA GLU A 291 14.61 8.88 -13.56
C GLU A 291 13.94 7.55 -13.93
N LYS A 292 13.91 6.56 -13.01
CA LYS A 292 13.23 5.28 -13.21
C LYS A 292 11.75 5.49 -13.55
N TYR A 293 11.05 6.33 -12.79
CA TYR A 293 9.64 6.65 -13.05
C TYR A 293 9.44 7.43 -14.35
N ARG A 294 10.32 8.37 -14.67
CA ARG A 294 10.28 9.09 -15.94
C ARG A 294 10.43 8.16 -17.14
N LYS A 295 11.37 7.21 -17.09
CA LYS A 295 11.57 6.21 -18.16
C LYS A 295 10.38 5.25 -18.29
N PHE A 296 9.73 4.90 -17.20
CA PHE A 296 8.54 4.04 -17.23
C PHE A 296 7.36 4.72 -17.93
N MET A 297 7.32 6.05 -17.92
CA MET A 297 6.24 6.87 -18.50
C MET A 297 6.45 7.24 -19.97
N GLN A 298 7.64 6.98 -20.52
CA GLN A 298 7.96 7.13 -21.94
C GLN A 298 7.60 5.87 -22.73
#